data_d55b4d1ca633f594fe9a9edf251e6a53
#
_entry.id   d55b4d1ca633f594fe9a9edf251e6a53
#
_cell.length_a   1.000
_cell.length_b   1.000
_cell.length_c   1.000
_cell.angle_alpha   90.00
_cell.angle_beta   90.00
_cell.angle_gamma   90.00
#
_symmetry.space_group_name_H-M   'P 1'
#
loop_
_entity.id
_entity.type
_entity.pdbx_description
1 polymer ?
#
loop_
_entity_poly.entity_id
_entity_poly.type
_entity_poly.pdbx_seq_one_letter_code
_entity_poly.pdbx_strand_id
1 'polypeptide(L)'
;MAEVSVQAITISDEVVADADFIVTAARPNTTATLANTSFASGGARLLSVTTAGTGDNGKTTTITGTNVLDEVISEIITSTGSAEAVNGTKYFKTVTSVVCSAQYAANITVGSLASAAQAIFAGPTRLKGFFVVSGAAAGIVSLYDGAPISGSILFKTRTLGTDNTLINDTFIPGEGVLFRNGAVVQYTVGTVDLMTFFYA
;
A
#
# COMPACT_ATOMS: atom_id res chain seq x y z
N MET A 1 -11.90 31.90 8.18
CA MET A 1 -11.95 30.43 8.08
C MET A 1 -10.96 30.08 7.01
N ALA A 2 -9.96 29.22 7.29
CA ALA A 2 -9.09 28.73 6.25
C ALA A 2 -9.93 27.88 5.29
N GLU A 3 -9.89 28.19 4.01
CA GLU A 3 -10.49 27.37 2.98
C GLU A 3 -9.76 26.02 2.97
N VAL A 4 -10.45 24.96 3.33
CA VAL A 4 -9.90 23.60 3.22
C VAL A 4 -9.93 23.25 1.74
N SER A 5 -8.79 23.31 1.08
CA SER A 5 -8.71 22.95 -0.35
C SER A 5 -8.91 21.45 -0.50
N VAL A 6 -9.78 21.07 -1.42
CA VAL A 6 -9.94 19.66 -1.82
C VAL A 6 -8.68 19.24 -2.57
N GLN A 7 -8.08 18.15 -2.15
CA GLN A 7 -6.94 17.51 -2.79
C GLN A 7 -7.40 16.24 -3.50
N ALA A 8 -6.59 15.73 -4.40
CA ALA A 8 -6.88 14.50 -5.12
C ALA A 8 -5.67 13.57 -5.15
N ILE A 9 -5.93 12.28 -5.08
CA ILE A 9 -4.95 11.24 -5.38
C ILE A 9 -5.54 10.31 -6.45
N THR A 10 -4.73 10.01 -7.45
CA THR A 10 -5.10 9.08 -8.52
C THR A 10 -4.24 7.84 -8.43
N ILE A 11 -4.89 6.68 -8.48
CA ILE A 11 -4.29 5.37 -8.55
C ILE A 11 -4.58 4.81 -9.93
N SER A 12 -3.56 4.65 -10.76
CA SER A 12 -3.69 4.33 -12.20
C SER A 12 -3.22 2.92 -12.57
N ASP A 13 -2.63 2.18 -11.63
CA ASP A 13 -2.10 0.86 -11.90
C ASP A 13 -2.57 -0.16 -10.89
N GLU A 14 -2.76 -1.38 -11.37
CA GLU A 14 -3.02 -2.52 -10.52
C GLU A 14 -1.82 -2.79 -9.61
N VAL A 15 -2.12 -3.04 -8.34
CA VAL A 15 -1.13 -3.55 -7.41
C VAL A 15 -0.98 -5.04 -7.62
N VAL A 16 -0.08 -5.42 -8.51
CA VAL A 16 0.38 -6.80 -8.58
C VAL A 16 1.34 -7.02 -7.42
N ALA A 17 1.19 -8.14 -6.71
CA ALA A 17 2.16 -8.54 -5.70
C ALA A 17 3.50 -8.81 -6.37
N ASP A 18 4.55 -8.19 -5.84
CA ASP A 18 5.91 -8.39 -6.28
C ASP A 18 6.81 -8.52 -5.04
N ALA A 19 7.11 -9.75 -4.67
CA ALA A 19 7.78 -10.08 -3.41
C ALA A 19 9.25 -9.63 -3.38
N ASP A 20 9.84 -9.26 -4.51
CA ASP A 20 11.22 -8.83 -4.64
C ASP A 20 11.38 -7.45 -5.31
N PHE A 21 10.30 -6.68 -5.39
CA PHE A 21 10.26 -5.38 -6.04
C PHE A 21 11.29 -4.38 -5.47
N ILE A 22 11.44 -4.32 -4.15
CA ILE A 22 12.36 -3.38 -3.47
C ILE A 22 13.77 -3.95 -3.35
N VAL A 23 13.90 -5.21 -2.91
CA VAL A 23 15.18 -5.92 -2.81
C VAL A 23 15.05 -7.26 -3.49
N THR A 24 15.71 -7.38 -4.64
CA THR A 24 15.80 -8.63 -5.38
C THR A 24 16.75 -9.59 -4.64
N ALA A 25 16.34 -10.83 -4.48
CA ALA A 25 17.02 -11.96 -3.84
C ALA A 25 18.51 -11.72 -3.47
N ALA A 26 18.74 -11.00 -2.38
CA ALA A 26 20.07 -10.61 -1.93
C ALA A 26 20.35 -11.14 -0.52
N ARG A 27 21.64 -11.29 -0.19
CA ARG A 27 22.11 -11.68 1.14
C ARG A 27 22.93 -10.54 1.76
N PRO A 28 22.28 -9.44 2.16
CA PRO A 28 22.99 -8.30 2.70
C PRO A 28 23.60 -8.60 4.08
N ASN A 29 24.77 -8.02 4.35
CA ASN A 29 25.38 -8.09 5.67
C ASN A 29 24.78 -7.05 6.62
N THR A 30 24.53 -5.86 6.10
CA THR A 30 23.90 -4.74 6.84
C THR A 30 22.87 -4.06 5.94
N THR A 31 23.30 -3.29 4.95
CA THR A 31 22.41 -2.53 4.07
C THR A 31 22.18 -3.28 2.76
N ALA A 32 20.93 -3.45 2.37
CA ALA A 32 20.58 -4.03 1.08
C ALA A 32 20.66 -2.98 -0.03
N THR A 33 21.05 -3.44 -1.24
CA THR A 33 20.90 -2.63 -2.44
C THR A 33 19.45 -2.64 -2.89
N LEU A 34 18.87 -1.47 -3.13
CA LEU A 34 17.50 -1.34 -3.59
C LEU A 34 17.44 -1.49 -5.12
N ALA A 35 16.54 -2.34 -5.58
CA ALA A 35 16.23 -2.47 -7.01
C ALA A 35 15.27 -1.36 -7.44
N ASN A 36 14.27 -1.06 -6.61
CA ASN A 36 13.33 0.03 -6.79
C ASN A 36 13.13 0.78 -5.48
N THR A 37 12.77 2.06 -5.58
CA THR A 37 12.61 2.96 -4.43
C THR A 37 11.21 3.55 -4.30
N SER A 38 10.34 3.36 -5.30
CA SER A 38 8.99 3.92 -5.32
C SER A 38 8.04 3.05 -6.13
N PHE A 39 6.76 3.14 -5.82
CA PHE A 39 5.70 2.47 -6.55
C PHE A 39 5.05 3.43 -7.55
N ALA A 40 4.78 2.96 -8.76
CA ALA A 40 4.22 3.78 -9.84
C ALA A 40 2.76 4.19 -9.61
N SER A 41 2.02 3.45 -8.79
CA SER A 41 0.56 3.58 -8.65
C SER A 41 0.05 4.80 -7.86
N GLY A 42 0.94 5.65 -7.34
CA GLY A 42 0.56 6.85 -6.59
C GLY A 42 0.18 6.62 -5.11
N GLY A 43 -0.35 5.45 -4.75
CA GLY A 43 -0.66 5.07 -3.37
C GLY A 43 0.52 4.44 -2.64
N ALA A 44 0.45 4.42 -1.30
CA ALA A 44 1.44 3.71 -0.48
C ALA A 44 1.03 2.26 -0.25
N ARG A 45 2.01 1.34 -0.18
CA ARG A 45 1.80 -0.11 -0.11
C ARG A 45 2.37 -0.71 1.16
N LEU A 46 1.77 -1.81 1.62
CA LEU A 46 2.37 -2.69 2.62
C LEU A 46 3.54 -3.46 2.00
N LEU A 47 4.60 -3.63 2.79
CA LEU A 47 5.76 -4.40 2.39
C LEU A 47 5.80 -5.73 3.14
N SER A 48 6.50 -6.70 2.56
CA SER A 48 6.84 -7.97 3.19
C SER A 48 8.33 -8.23 3.05
N VAL A 49 8.85 -8.96 4.03
CA VAL A 49 10.20 -9.52 3.99
C VAL A 49 10.09 -11.03 3.94
N THR A 50 10.65 -11.64 2.90
CA THR A 50 10.70 -13.10 2.76
C THR A 50 12.15 -13.55 2.91
N THR A 51 12.38 -14.55 3.77
CA THR A 51 13.68 -15.19 3.95
C THR A 51 13.66 -16.58 3.36
N ALA A 52 14.77 -17.02 2.75
CA ALA A 52 14.86 -18.34 2.14
C ALA A 52 15.36 -19.43 3.09
N GLY A 53 15.74 -19.09 4.32
CA GLY A 53 16.38 -20.04 5.23
C GLY A 53 15.90 -20.02 6.68
N THR A 54 15.99 -21.19 7.34
CA THR A 54 15.60 -21.37 8.74
C THR A 54 16.58 -20.75 9.74
N GLY A 55 17.81 -20.41 9.32
CA GLY A 55 18.83 -19.78 10.17
C GLY A 55 18.63 -18.29 10.44
N ASP A 56 17.51 -17.73 9.99
CA ASP A 56 17.24 -16.29 10.05
C ASP A 56 16.17 -15.91 11.08
N ASN A 57 15.77 -16.86 11.93
CA ASN A 57 14.81 -16.61 13.01
C ASN A 57 15.30 -15.52 13.97
N GLY A 58 14.45 -14.55 14.23
CA GLY A 58 14.72 -13.42 15.12
C GLY A 58 15.59 -12.32 14.55
N LYS A 59 16.15 -12.46 13.32
CA LYS A 59 16.81 -11.37 12.64
C LYS A 59 15.78 -10.33 12.19
N THR A 60 16.17 -9.07 12.24
CA THR A 60 15.28 -7.97 11.88
C THR A 60 15.75 -7.25 10.63
N THR A 61 14.77 -6.81 9.85
CA THR A 61 14.95 -5.92 8.70
C THR A 61 14.25 -4.60 9.01
N THR A 62 15.02 -3.51 9.07
CA THR A 62 14.49 -2.15 9.22
C THR A 62 14.31 -1.54 7.85
N ILE A 63 13.09 -1.19 7.51
CA ILE A 63 12.73 -0.49 6.27
C ILE A 63 12.44 0.95 6.61
N THR A 64 13.08 1.89 5.92
CA THR A 64 12.84 3.33 6.07
C THR A 64 12.41 3.90 4.72
N GLY A 65 11.46 4.81 4.74
CA GLY A 65 10.92 5.45 3.54
C GLY A 65 9.92 6.53 3.89
N THR A 66 8.98 6.81 3.00
CA THR A 66 7.92 7.79 3.25
C THR A 66 6.54 7.17 3.13
N ASN A 67 5.57 7.73 3.87
CA ASN A 67 4.15 7.44 3.71
C ASN A 67 3.55 8.23 2.52
N VAL A 68 2.24 8.16 2.33
CA VAL A 68 1.52 8.84 1.25
C VAL A 68 1.57 10.39 1.36
N LEU A 69 1.86 10.95 2.54
CA LEU A 69 2.05 12.37 2.79
C LEU A 69 3.51 12.83 2.69
N ASP A 70 4.40 11.97 2.20
CA ASP A 70 5.85 12.20 2.12
C ASP A 70 6.54 12.38 3.49
N GLU A 71 5.88 11.97 4.59
CA GLU A 71 6.46 11.94 5.92
C GLU A 71 7.34 10.71 6.08
N VAL A 72 8.52 10.90 6.69
CA VAL A 72 9.46 9.79 6.94
C VAL A 72 8.87 8.81 7.94
N ILE A 73 8.84 7.54 7.54
CA ILE A 73 8.41 6.42 8.38
C ILE A 73 9.46 5.32 8.38
N SER A 74 9.48 4.54 9.45
CA SER A 74 10.32 3.35 9.56
C SER A 74 9.54 2.20 10.18
N GLU A 75 9.84 0.98 9.77
CA GLU A 75 9.26 -0.25 10.30
C GLU A 75 10.34 -1.32 10.47
N ILE A 76 10.20 -2.09 11.55
CA ILE A 76 11.07 -3.24 11.82
C ILE A 76 10.24 -4.51 11.61
N ILE A 77 10.66 -5.35 10.67
CA ILE A 77 10.05 -6.65 10.40
C ILE A 77 11.00 -7.73 10.92
N THR A 78 10.49 -8.59 11.81
CA THR A 78 11.26 -9.70 12.42
C THR A 78 11.01 -10.99 11.64
N SER A 79 12.07 -11.60 11.14
CA SER A 79 12.01 -12.89 10.44
C SER A 79 11.58 -14.02 11.37
N THR A 80 10.71 -14.90 10.88
CA THR A 80 10.31 -16.13 11.58
C THR A 80 11.28 -17.31 11.33
N GLY A 81 12.26 -17.12 10.45
CA GLY A 81 13.22 -18.17 10.08
C GLY A 81 12.63 -19.27 9.19
N SER A 82 11.44 -19.09 8.67
CA SER A 82 10.84 -19.95 7.63
C SER A 82 10.90 -19.26 6.27
N ALA A 83 10.74 -20.01 5.20
CA ALA A 83 10.67 -19.47 3.83
C ALA A 83 9.32 -18.76 3.56
N GLU A 84 8.76 -18.12 4.56
CA GLU A 84 7.48 -17.41 4.50
C GLU A 84 7.69 -15.89 4.52
N ALA A 85 6.78 -15.18 3.87
CA ALA A 85 6.75 -13.75 3.91
C ALA A 85 6.21 -13.26 5.27
N VAL A 86 6.96 -12.41 5.95
CA VAL A 86 6.49 -11.68 7.11
C VAL A 86 6.04 -10.30 6.67
N ASN A 87 4.78 -10.01 6.94
CA ASN A 87 4.13 -8.79 6.49
C ASN A 87 4.37 -7.64 7.45
N GLY A 88 4.64 -6.45 6.90
CA GLY A 88 4.62 -5.20 7.61
C GLY A 88 3.19 -4.70 7.88
N THR A 89 3.11 -3.63 8.62
CA THR A 89 1.86 -2.96 9.02
C THR A 89 1.77 -1.51 8.53
N LYS A 90 2.92 -0.93 8.10
CA LYS A 90 2.99 0.43 7.59
C LYS A 90 2.96 0.47 6.07
N TYR A 91 2.29 1.49 5.55
CA TYR A 91 2.19 1.73 4.11
C TYR A 91 3.30 2.67 3.66
N PHE A 92 4.14 2.20 2.73
CA PHE A 92 5.25 2.94 2.14
C PHE A 92 4.90 3.41 0.73
N LYS A 93 5.05 4.71 0.47
CA LYS A 93 5.03 5.33 -0.87
C LYS A 93 6.40 5.19 -1.53
N THR A 94 7.46 5.46 -0.74
CA THR A 94 8.84 5.28 -1.16
C THR A 94 9.62 4.46 -0.13
N VAL A 95 10.73 3.85 -0.55
CA VAL A 95 11.70 3.19 0.32
C VAL A 95 13.06 3.82 0.07
N THR A 96 13.69 4.32 1.12
CA THR A 96 15.02 4.95 1.04
C THR A 96 16.14 4.08 1.55
N SER A 97 15.84 3.14 2.47
CA SER A 97 16.82 2.16 2.94
C SER A 97 16.17 0.88 3.47
N VAL A 98 16.92 -0.21 3.35
CA VAL A 98 16.61 -1.51 3.97
C VAL A 98 17.88 -1.96 4.67
N VAL A 99 17.82 -2.07 6.01
CA VAL A 99 18.95 -2.41 6.87
C VAL A 99 18.65 -3.67 7.67
N CYS A 100 19.54 -4.64 7.58
CA CYS A 100 19.47 -5.90 8.30
C CYS A 100 20.24 -5.84 9.63
N SER A 101 19.71 -6.42 10.69
CA SER A 101 20.39 -6.44 12.01
C SER A 101 21.67 -7.28 12.03
N ALA A 102 21.77 -8.26 11.12
CA ALA A 102 22.95 -9.10 10.91
C ALA A 102 22.86 -9.71 9.50
N GLN A 103 23.96 -10.32 9.04
CA GLN A 103 23.94 -11.06 7.80
C GLN A 103 22.94 -12.22 7.88
N TYR A 104 22.04 -12.30 6.93
CA TYR A 104 21.10 -13.42 6.80
C TYR A 104 21.84 -14.70 6.37
N ALA A 105 21.35 -15.86 6.81
CA ALA A 105 21.92 -17.14 6.42
C ALA A 105 21.65 -17.50 4.96
N ALA A 106 20.53 -17.00 4.41
CA ALA A 106 20.14 -17.17 3.03
C ALA A 106 19.71 -15.83 2.41
N ASN A 107 19.32 -15.83 1.15
CA ASN A 107 18.81 -14.65 0.48
C ASN A 107 17.49 -14.18 1.13
N ILE A 108 17.32 -12.88 1.16
CA ILE A 108 16.04 -12.22 1.47
C ILE A 108 15.50 -11.52 0.24
N THR A 109 14.20 -11.33 0.20
CA THR A 109 13.54 -10.40 -0.72
C THR A 109 12.68 -9.43 0.08
N VAL A 110 12.52 -8.22 -0.44
CA VAL A 110 11.61 -7.21 0.11
C VAL A 110 10.73 -6.69 -1.03
N GLY A 111 9.43 -6.76 -0.85
CA GLY A 111 8.51 -6.35 -1.90
C GLY A 111 7.11 -6.06 -1.40
N SER A 112 6.20 -5.83 -2.32
CA SER A 112 4.81 -5.53 -2.02
C SER A 112 4.01 -6.79 -1.74
N LEU A 113 3.03 -6.65 -0.84
CA LEU A 113 2.09 -7.73 -0.50
C LEU A 113 1.13 -8.05 -1.64
N ALA A 114 0.63 -9.31 -1.61
CA ALA A 114 -0.40 -9.81 -2.52
C ALA A 114 -1.78 -9.13 -2.38
N SER A 115 -2.01 -8.32 -1.35
CA SER A 115 -3.26 -7.57 -1.22
C SER A 115 -3.22 -6.33 -2.10
N ALA A 116 -4.20 -6.17 -2.98
CA ALA A 116 -4.42 -4.95 -3.73
C ALA A 116 -4.95 -3.83 -2.80
N ALA A 117 -4.18 -3.50 -1.77
CA ALA A 117 -4.50 -2.47 -0.80
C ALA A 117 -3.46 -1.36 -0.84
N GLN A 118 -3.93 -0.13 -0.90
CA GLN A 118 -3.09 1.07 -0.93
C GLN A 118 -3.60 2.11 0.05
N ALA A 119 -2.71 2.71 0.85
CA ALA A 119 -3.06 3.91 1.58
C ALA A 119 -3.15 5.09 0.62
N ILE A 120 -4.27 5.82 0.70
CA ILE A 120 -4.52 7.04 -0.08
C ILE A 120 -4.37 8.29 0.78
N PHE A 121 -4.45 8.14 2.11
CA PHE A 121 -4.18 9.20 3.06
C PHE A 121 -3.71 8.62 4.40
N ALA A 122 -2.75 9.28 5.04
CA ALA A 122 -2.26 8.93 6.37
C ALA A 122 -2.78 9.93 7.39
N GLY A 123 -3.47 9.45 8.43
CA GLY A 123 -4.09 10.30 9.45
C GLY A 123 -5.53 10.71 9.11
N PRO A 124 -6.15 11.56 9.96
CA PRO A 124 -7.54 11.95 9.77
C PRO A 124 -7.78 12.71 8.48
N THR A 125 -8.80 12.32 7.74
CA THR A 125 -9.20 12.99 6.48
C THR A 125 -10.68 12.82 6.20
N ARG A 126 -11.21 13.58 5.26
CA ARG A 126 -12.60 13.47 4.79
C ARG A 126 -12.65 13.18 3.30
N LEU A 127 -13.28 12.09 2.93
CA LEU A 127 -13.57 11.78 1.53
C LEU A 127 -14.68 12.71 1.04
N LYS A 128 -14.41 13.48 0.00
CA LYS A 128 -15.33 14.44 -0.62
C LYS A 128 -15.96 13.90 -1.90
N GLY A 129 -15.31 12.95 -2.53
CA GLY A 129 -15.78 12.32 -3.75
C GLY A 129 -14.79 11.29 -4.24
N PHE A 130 -15.21 10.54 -5.21
CA PHE A 130 -14.36 9.56 -5.86
C PHE A 130 -14.91 9.26 -7.26
N PHE A 131 -14.00 8.75 -8.07
CA PHE A 131 -14.36 8.26 -9.38
C PHE A 131 -13.59 6.96 -9.65
N VAL A 132 -14.25 6.00 -10.26
CA VAL A 132 -13.69 4.67 -10.53
C VAL A 132 -13.99 4.26 -11.95
N VAL A 133 -12.95 3.90 -12.68
CA VAL A 133 -13.03 3.25 -14.00
C VAL A 133 -12.85 1.75 -13.81
N SER A 134 -13.76 0.97 -14.39
CA SER A 134 -13.72 -0.49 -14.32
C SER A 134 -12.59 -1.04 -15.16
N GLY A 135 -11.92 -2.05 -14.61
CA GLY A 135 -11.09 -2.96 -15.38
C GLY A 135 -11.90 -4.10 -16.02
N ALA A 136 -11.19 -5.04 -16.63
CA ALA A 136 -11.77 -6.14 -17.39
C ALA A 136 -12.55 -7.16 -16.53
N ALA A 137 -12.36 -7.19 -15.22
CA ALA A 137 -13.04 -8.08 -14.29
C ALA A 137 -14.03 -7.35 -13.37
N ALA A 138 -15.16 -7.99 -13.06
CA ALA A 138 -16.07 -7.48 -12.03
C ALA A 138 -15.50 -7.71 -10.62
N GLY A 139 -15.67 -6.72 -9.74
CA GLY A 139 -15.15 -6.82 -8.39
C GLY A 139 -15.74 -5.81 -7.42
N ILE A 140 -15.02 -5.61 -6.32
CA ILE A 140 -15.42 -4.70 -5.25
C ILE A 140 -14.24 -3.79 -4.93
N VAL A 141 -14.52 -2.49 -4.81
CA VAL A 141 -13.62 -1.50 -4.24
C VAL A 141 -14.15 -1.13 -2.86
N SER A 142 -13.33 -1.23 -1.84
CA SER A 142 -13.66 -0.93 -0.45
C SER A 142 -12.69 0.09 0.13
N LEU A 143 -13.21 1.08 0.86
CA LEU A 143 -12.40 2.03 1.60
C LEU A 143 -12.52 1.76 3.10
N TYR A 144 -11.38 1.60 3.75
CA TYR A 144 -11.24 1.28 5.17
C TYR A 144 -10.75 2.50 5.96
N ASP A 145 -11.27 2.66 7.17
CA ASP A 145 -10.73 3.61 8.15
C ASP A 145 -9.56 2.97 8.89
N GLY A 146 -8.36 3.35 8.50
CA GLY A 146 -7.13 2.88 9.13
C GLY A 146 -6.39 1.79 8.35
N ALA A 147 -5.16 1.56 8.79
CA ALA A 147 -4.23 0.58 8.27
C ALA A 147 -3.65 -0.27 9.43
N PRO A 148 -3.39 -1.56 9.21
CA PRO A 148 -3.73 -2.38 8.04
C PRO A 148 -5.23 -2.56 7.87
N ILE A 149 -5.69 -3.16 6.75
CA ILE A 149 -7.10 -3.37 6.38
C ILE A 149 -7.92 -4.19 7.41
N SER A 150 -7.80 -3.87 8.68
CA SER A 150 -8.57 -4.41 9.81
C SER A 150 -9.61 -3.41 10.34
N GLY A 151 -9.60 -2.19 9.81
CA GLY A 151 -10.53 -1.12 10.16
C GLY A 151 -11.94 -1.34 9.62
N SER A 152 -12.85 -0.46 10.02
CA SER A 152 -14.22 -0.48 9.51
C SER A 152 -14.26 -0.06 8.04
N ILE A 153 -15.03 -0.78 7.23
CA ILE A 153 -15.34 -0.36 5.87
C ILE A 153 -16.33 0.80 5.96
N LEU A 154 -15.92 1.99 5.52
CA LEU A 154 -16.78 3.17 5.48
C LEU A 154 -17.49 3.35 4.14
N PHE A 155 -16.90 2.82 3.08
CA PHE A 155 -17.47 2.91 1.74
C PHE A 155 -17.15 1.64 0.93
N LYS A 156 -18.08 1.24 0.06
CA LYS A 156 -17.95 0.10 -0.83
C LYS A 156 -18.69 0.36 -2.15
N THR A 157 -18.04 0.07 -3.26
CA THR A 157 -18.64 0.09 -4.60
C THR A 157 -18.28 -1.17 -5.38
N ARG A 158 -19.02 -1.45 -6.45
CA ARG A 158 -18.77 -2.56 -7.35
C ARG A 158 -18.29 -2.07 -8.71
N THR A 159 -17.41 -2.86 -9.33
CA THR A 159 -17.02 -2.74 -10.73
C THR A 159 -17.80 -3.72 -11.59
N LEU A 160 -18.08 -3.36 -12.83
CA LEU A 160 -18.96 -4.14 -13.72
C LEU A 160 -18.20 -5.16 -14.58
N GLY A 161 -16.86 -5.09 -14.63
CA GLY A 161 -16.05 -5.94 -15.49
C GLY A 161 -16.15 -5.59 -16.97
N THR A 162 -16.50 -4.35 -17.26
CA THR A 162 -16.43 -3.78 -18.61
C THR A 162 -15.27 -2.81 -18.63
N ASP A 163 -14.24 -3.19 -19.35
CA ASP A 163 -12.99 -2.46 -19.47
C ASP A 163 -13.21 -0.99 -19.88
N ASN A 164 -12.44 -0.09 -19.27
CA ASN A 164 -12.50 1.36 -19.51
C ASN A 164 -13.88 2.01 -19.31
N THR A 165 -14.77 1.41 -18.53
CA THR A 165 -16.09 1.98 -18.28
C THR A 165 -16.09 2.75 -16.96
N LEU A 166 -16.49 4.03 -17.01
CA LEU A 166 -16.76 4.83 -15.82
C LEU A 166 -17.97 4.24 -15.08
N ILE A 167 -17.75 3.80 -13.85
CA ILE A 167 -18.80 3.16 -13.05
C ILE A 167 -19.38 4.08 -12.01
N ASN A 168 -18.52 4.89 -11.39
CA ASN A 168 -18.91 5.80 -10.33
C ASN A 168 -18.17 7.11 -10.48
N ASP A 169 -18.96 8.16 -10.57
CA ASP A 169 -18.54 9.54 -10.38
C ASP A 169 -19.43 10.11 -9.28
N THR A 170 -18.92 10.10 -8.06
CA THR A 170 -19.73 10.43 -6.89
C THR A 170 -19.10 11.59 -6.13
N PHE A 171 -19.86 12.65 -6.01
CA PHE A 171 -19.58 13.74 -5.08
C PHE A 171 -20.36 13.51 -3.78
N ILE A 172 -19.66 13.60 -2.63
CA ILE A 172 -20.24 13.44 -1.31
C ILE A 172 -20.52 14.84 -0.75
N PRO A 173 -21.82 15.21 -0.57
CA PRO A 173 -22.17 16.55 -0.13
C PRO A 173 -21.77 16.84 1.33
N GLY A 174 -21.72 18.12 1.67
CA GLY A 174 -21.46 18.60 3.01
C GLY A 174 -20.03 18.31 3.47
N GLU A 175 -19.90 17.80 4.69
CA GLU A 175 -18.60 17.54 5.32
C GLU A 175 -17.88 16.32 4.75
N GLY A 176 -18.53 15.49 3.93
CA GLY A 176 -17.96 14.24 3.41
C GLY A 176 -17.91 13.11 4.45
N VAL A 177 -17.29 11.99 4.11
CA VAL A 177 -17.12 10.83 5.00
C VAL A 177 -15.82 10.95 5.76
N LEU A 178 -15.90 10.95 7.11
CA LEU A 178 -14.72 11.07 7.99
C LEU A 178 -14.00 9.73 8.14
N PHE A 179 -12.74 9.71 7.78
CA PHE A 179 -11.76 8.68 8.12
C PHE A 179 -10.90 9.22 9.27
N ARG A 180 -10.85 8.51 10.39
CA ARG A 180 -10.17 8.97 11.62
C ARG A 180 -8.72 8.53 11.69
N ASN A 181 -8.43 7.37 11.08
CA ASN A 181 -7.14 6.67 11.20
C ASN A 181 -6.40 6.58 9.87
N GLY A 182 -6.82 7.35 8.87
CA GLY A 182 -6.32 7.28 7.52
C GLY A 182 -7.26 6.53 6.59
N ALA A 183 -7.11 6.72 5.30
CA ALA A 183 -7.94 6.09 4.28
C ALA A 183 -7.11 5.07 3.48
N VAL A 184 -7.58 3.84 3.46
CA VAL A 184 -6.99 2.73 2.70
C VAL A 184 -8.02 2.18 1.73
N VAL A 185 -7.67 2.11 0.46
CA VAL A 185 -8.46 1.44 -0.57
C VAL A 185 -7.99 0.00 -0.75
N GLN A 186 -8.94 -0.91 -0.86
CA GLN A 186 -8.70 -2.30 -1.26
C GLN A 186 -9.63 -2.66 -2.42
N TYR A 187 -9.09 -3.36 -3.40
CA TYR A 187 -9.82 -3.86 -4.57
C TYR A 187 -9.26 -5.21 -5.02
N THR A 188 -9.95 -5.90 -5.90
CA THR A 188 -9.43 -7.11 -6.53
C THR A 188 -8.65 -6.71 -7.78
N VAL A 189 -7.46 -7.28 -7.99
CA VAL A 189 -6.65 -7.08 -9.20
C VAL A 189 -7.45 -7.41 -10.46
N GLY A 190 -7.32 -6.61 -11.52
CA GLY A 190 -8.08 -6.75 -12.77
C GLY A 190 -9.47 -6.10 -12.75
N THR A 191 -9.90 -5.54 -11.63
CA THR A 191 -11.25 -4.97 -11.49
C THR A 191 -11.31 -3.46 -11.66
N VAL A 192 -10.16 -2.78 -11.65
CA VAL A 192 -10.04 -1.33 -11.70
C VAL A 192 -8.89 -0.92 -12.60
N ASP A 193 -9.14 0.00 -13.55
CA ASP A 193 -8.10 0.63 -14.36
C ASP A 193 -7.61 1.92 -13.73
N LEU A 194 -8.53 2.70 -13.17
CA LEU A 194 -8.24 4.00 -12.60
C LEU A 194 -9.18 4.32 -11.45
N MET A 195 -8.65 4.88 -10.38
CA MET A 195 -9.42 5.46 -9.29
C MET A 195 -8.85 6.82 -8.92
N THR A 196 -9.74 7.81 -8.72
CA THR A 196 -9.36 9.10 -8.15
C THR A 196 -10.21 9.36 -6.92
N PHE A 197 -9.55 9.74 -5.83
CA PHE A 197 -10.18 10.09 -4.57
C PHE A 197 -9.95 11.57 -4.27
N PHE A 198 -11.03 12.28 -3.95
CA PHE A 198 -11.01 13.68 -3.54
C PHE A 198 -11.17 13.75 -2.02
N TYR A 199 -10.27 14.43 -1.33
CA TYR A 199 -10.23 14.51 0.13
C TYR A 199 -9.87 15.90 0.63
N ALA A 200 -10.17 16.16 1.93
CA ALA A 200 -9.89 17.44 2.60
C ALA A 200 -9.63 17.23 4.11
#